data_13c19bf0ef2165349f527d6fbf95476a
#
_entry.id   13c19bf0ef2165349f527d6fbf95476a
#
_cell.length_a   1.000
_cell.length_b   1.000
_cell.length_c   1.000
_cell.angle_alpha   90.00
_cell.angle_beta   90.00
_cell.angle_gamma   90.00
#
_symmetry.space_group_name_H-M   'P 1'
#
loop_
_entity.id
_entity.type
_entity.pdbx_description
1 polymer ?
#
loop_
_entity_poly.entity_id
_entity_poly.type
_entity_poly.pdbx_seq_one_letter_code
_entity_poly.pdbx_strand_id
1 'polypeptide(L)' 'MTYLCFVESEILTVPHMEPLAADNERDAAEEARRLLATHSSGIAAHVFFGEMRVATVRKDAVVG' A
#
# COMPACT_ATOMS: atom_id res chain seq x y z
N MET A 1 13.64 11.38 0.67
CA MET A 1 13.11 10.23 -0.08
C MET A 1 11.64 10.03 0.23
N THR A 2 10.92 9.55 -0.74
CA THR A 2 9.46 9.40 -0.62
C THR A 2 9.12 7.91 -0.46
N TYR A 3 8.15 7.62 0.38
CA TYR A 3 7.58 6.29 0.46
C TYR A 3 6.70 6.05 -0.76
N LEU A 4 6.79 4.86 -1.33
CA LEU A 4 5.98 4.46 -2.48
C LEU A 4 5.06 3.33 -2.07
N CYS A 5 3.83 3.37 -2.56
CA CYS A 5 2.85 2.33 -2.29
C CYS A 5 2.46 1.64 -3.59
N PHE A 6 2.55 0.31 -3.59
CA PHE A 6 2.08 -0.50 -4.71
C PHE A 6 0.82 -1.21 -4.27
N VAL A 7 -0.28 -0.95 -4.97
CA VAL A 7 -1.54 -1.61 -4.66
C VAL A 7 -1.72 -2.78 -5.60
N GLU A 8 -1.71 -3.97 -5.03
CA GLU A 8 -1.93 -5.22 -5.76
C GLU A 8 -3.42 -5.43 -5.93
N SER A 9 -3.84 -5.83 -7.13
CA SER A 9 -5.25 -5.96 -7.47
C SER A 9 -5.52 -7.26 -8.20
N GLU A 10 -6.73 -7.80 -8.04
CA GLU A 10 -7.14 -9.02 -8.73
C GLU A 10 -7.28 -8.83 -10.23
N ILE A 11 -7.58 -7.61 -10.67
CA ILE A 11 -7.89 -7.35 -12.08
C ILE A 11 -6.77 -6.69 -12.85
N LEU A 12 -5.79 -6.12 -12.14
CA LEU A 12 -4.67 -5.44 -12.79
C LEU A 12 -3.46 -6.36 -12.84
N THR A 13 -2.85 -6.47 -14.01
CA THR A 13 -1.61 -7.24 -14.16
C THR A 13 -0.42 -6.46 -13.64
N VAL A 14 -0.51 -5.12 -13.64
CA VAL A 14 0.54 -4.25 -13.14
C VAL A 14 0.00 -3.54 -11.91
N PRO A 15 0.70 -3.60 -10.77
CA PRO A 15 0.23 -2.92 -9.58
C PRO A 15 0.14 -1.42 -9.78
N HIS A 16 -0.85 -0.82 -9.16
CA HIS A 16 -0.96 0.63 -9.14
C HIS A 16 0.08 1.18 -8.18
N MET A 17 0.90 2.11 -8.64
CA MET A 17 1.94 2.70 -7.80
C MET A 17 1.59 4.15 -7.50
N GLU A 18 1.77 4.55 -6.25
CA GLU A 18 1.45 5.90 -5.84
C GLU A 18 2.44 6.37 -4.77
N PRO A 19 2.98 7.60 -4.90
CA PRO A 19 3.83 8.14 -3.84
C PRO A 19 2.98 8.55 -2.65
N LEU A 20 3.52 8.33 -1.47
CA LEU A 20 2.83 8.65 -0.23
C LEU A 20 3.35 9.98 0.31
N ALA A 21 2.47 10.69 1.03
CA ALA A 21 2.84 11.95 1.67
C ALA A 21 3.54 11.73 3.01
N ALA A 22 3.46 10.52 3.54
CA ALA A 22 4.01 10.19 4.85
C ALA A 22 5.53 10.39 4.89
N ASP A 23 6.04 10.75 6.05
CA ASP A 23 7.47 10.94 6.24
C ASP A 23 8.07 9.93 7.22
N ASN A 24 7.29 8.95 7.66
CA ASN A 24 7.77 7.87 8.50
C ASN A 24 6.99 6.60 8.18
N GLU A 25 7.52 5.46 8.66
CA GLU A 25 6.96 4.16 8.31
C GLU A 25 5.55 3.95 8.83
N ARG A 26 5.28 4.40 10.05
CA ARG A 26 3.94 4.23 10.62
C ARG A 26 2.88 4.98 9.81
N ASP A 27 3.16 6.23 9.49
CA ASP A 27 2.21 7.04 8.72
C ASP A 27 2.08 6.52 7.30
N ALA A 28 3.16 5.98 6.74
CA ALA A 28 3.12 5.38 5.42
C ALA A 28 2.20 4.17 5.41
N ALA A 29 2.27 3.33 6.43
CA ALA A 29 1.39 2.16 6.53
C ALA A 29 -0.07 2.58 6.67
N GLU A 30 -0.34 3.62 7.45
CA GLU A 30 -1.70 4.13 7.61
C GLU A 30 -2.24 4.69 6.30
N GLU A 31 -1.42 5.44 5.59
CA GLU A 31 -1.81 6.01 4.30
C GLU A 31 -2.06 4.89 3.29
N ALA A 32 -1.22 3.86 3.29
CA ALA A 32 -1.38 2.71 2.41
C ALA A 32 -2.68 1.98 2.70
N ARG A 33 -3.05 1.86 3.96
CA ARG A 33 -4.31 1.22 4.35
C ARG A 33 -5.50 1.98 3.80
N ARG A 34 -5.48 3.30 3.91
CA ARG A 34 -6.57 4.14 3.38
C ARG A 34 -6.64 4.03 1.87
N LEU A 35 -5.49 4.02 1.21
CA LEU A 35 -5.41 3.88 -0.23
C LEU A 35 -6.01 2.55 -0.67
N LEU A 36 -5.62 1.49 -0.01
CA LEU A 36 -6.13 0.15 -0.31
C LEU A 36 -7.64 0.09 -0.15
N ALA A 37 -8.19 0.77 0.85
CA ALA A 37 -9.62 0.77 1.10
C ALA A 37 -10.41 1.46 -0.02
N THR A 38 -9.78 2.36 -0.77
CA THR A 38 -10.44 3.04 -1.88
C THR A 38 -10.41 2.23 -3.18
N HIS A 39 -9.65 1.13 -3.22
CA HIS A 39 -9.57 0.27 -4.39
C HIS A 39 -10.43 -0.97 -4.15
N SER A 40 -11.57 -1.03 -4.79
CA SER A 40 -12.51 -2.12 -4.56
C SER A 40 -11.93 -3.49 -4.95
N SER A 41 -11.05 -3.52 -5.95
CA SER A 41 -10.41 -4.76 -6.39
C SER A 41 -9.06 -5.00 -5.73
N GLY A 42 -8.63 -4.12 -4.84
CA GLY A 42 -7.33 -4.24 -4.20
C GLY A 42 -7.29 -5.38 -3.20
N ILE A 43 -6.17 -6.09 -3.15
CA ILE A 43 -5.97 -7.19 -2.20
C ILE A 43 -4.87 -6.89 -1.19
N ALA A 44 -3.88 -6.11 -1.59
CA ALA A 44 -2.79 -5.77 -0.69
C ALA A 44 -2.12 -4.48 -1.13
N ALA A 45 -1.52 -3.78 -0.19
CA ALA A 45 -0.70 -2.61 -0.46
C ALA A 45 0.68 -2.84 0.11
N HIS A 46 1.70 -2.66 -0.73
CA HIS A 46 3.09 -2.85 -0.35
C HIS A 46 3.79 -1.51 -0.31
N VAL A 47 4.39 -1.18 0.82
CA VAL A 47 5.06 0.11 1.01
C VAL A 47 6.56 -0.08 0.88
N PHE A 48 7.18 0.74 0.03
CA PHE A 48 8.62 0.71 -0.19
C PHE A 48 9.24 2.04 0.19
N PHE A 49 10.43 1.97 0.73
CA PHE A 49 11.27 3.13 0.93
C PHE A 49 12.58 2.84 0.21
N GLY A 50 12.79 3.54 -0.91
CA GLY A 50 13.87 3.15 -1.80
C GLY A 50 13.59 1.78 -2.39
N GLU A 51 14.55 0.88 -2.26
CA GLU A 51 14.40 -0.48 -2.77
C GLU A 51 13.92 -1.46 -1.70
N MET A 52 13.66 -0.97 -0.49
CA MET A 52 13.31 -1.83 0.63
C MET A 52 11.80 -1.79 0.90
N ARG A 53 11.20 -2.97 0.96
CA ARG A 53 9.80 -3.06 1.36
C ARG A 53 9.74 -2.97 2.88
N VAL A 54 9.06 -1.95 3.38
CA VAL A 54 9.00 -1.68 4.82
C VAL A 54 7.68 -2.08 5.45
N ALA A 55 6.63 -2.28 4.65
CA ALA A 55 5.34 -2.68 5.20
C ALA A 55 4.49 -3.33 4.12
N THR A 56 3.58 -4.19 4.55
CA THR A 56 2.56 -4.78 3.69
C THR A 56 1.24 -4.76 4.45
N VAL A 57 0.24 -4.18 3.80
CA VAL A 57 -1.12 -4.12 4.36
C VAL A 57 -2.01 -4.99 3.49
N ARG A 58 -2.72 -5.91 4.12
CA ARG A 58 -3.65 -6.79 3.40
C ARG A 58 -5.07 -6.39 3.71
N LYS A 59 -5.89 -6.38 2.68
CA LYS A 59 -7.28 -5.98 2.83
C LYS A 59 -8.08 -7.00 3.65
N ASP A 60 -7.77 -8.26 3.48
CA ASP A 60 -8.46 -9.34 4.16
C ASP A 60 -7.85 -9.68 5.53
N ALA A 61 -6.84 -8.95 5.96
CA ALA A 61 -6.23 -9.17 7.25
C ALA A 61 -7.11 -8.68 8.39
N VAL A 62 -8.13 -7.91 8.06
CA VAL A 62 -9.09 -7.46 9.06
C VAL A 62 -10.00 -8.63 9.35
N VAL A 63 -9.67 -9.36 10.37
CA VAL A 63 -10.53 -10.42 10.85
C VAL A 63 -11.61 -9.74 11.66
N GLY A 64 -12.78 -9.82 11.16
CA GLY A 64 -13.91 -9.23 11.82
C GLY A 64 -14.17 -9.81 13.20
#